data_73448772ef0816bed6a1d89ddffa4438
#
_entry.id   73448772ef0816bed6a1d89ddffa4438
#
_cell.length_a   1.000
_cell.length_b   1.000
_cell.length_c   1.000
_cell.angle_alpha   90.00
_cell.angle_beta   90.00
_cell.angle_gamma   90.00
#
_symmetry.space_group_name_H-M   'P 1'
#
loop_
_entity.id
_entity.type
_entity.pdbx_description
1 polymer ?
#
loop_
_entity_poly.entity_id
_entity_poly.type
_entity_poly.pdbx_seq_one_letter_code
_entity_poly.pdbx_strand_id
1 'polypeptide(L)'
;MSVKFKISKKVISESYKPYIIAEACINHEGNVKIAKKMIDKAVEAGVSAVKFQFHVLEDEMLKYTPKSNNFSESLYDTLKRTNLSIKEHKYLKKYCEKKNVDYLCTPFSFKSADILEKEIRLKIFKVGSGELTNIPLQTHIAKKKFPTIISTGMSTFKEVRHTFNIVKKINKNIALTQCTSAYPCNPKISDISIIKEYINKFKVVSGLSDHTSSIYTSIGAIAYGARIIEKHFTLNKRAKGPDHASSLEPNELKQLVEGCNAVFLASRNNKKIIHKEEKQIISWARESVVSIKNIKQNDILNNKNLSVKRPAPKNNEIPAKLYFQILGKKAKKNIAINRKIK
;
A
#
# COMPACT_ATOMS: atom_id res chain seq x y z
N MET A 1 10.37 14.75 -11.47
CA MET A 1 10.91 14.40 -10.12
C MET A 1 9.88 13.54 -9.38
N SER A 2 10.30 12.46 -8.71
CA SER A 2 9.36 11.64 -7.92
C SER A 2 8.86 12.43 -6.70
N VAL A 3 7.58 12.29 -6.43
CA VAL A 3 6.94 12.94 -5.27
C VAL A 3 7.45 12.29 -3.99
N LYS A 4 7.79 13.10 -2.99
CA LYS A 4 8.33 12.66 -1.70
C LYS A 4 7.48 13.19 -0.56
N PHE A 5 7.20 12.33 0.41
CA PHE A 5 6.61 12.67 1.69
C PHE A 5 7.60 12.29 2.79
N LYS A 6 7.94 13.23 3.67
CA LYS A 6 8.98 13.02 4.68
C LYS A 6 8.38 12.92 6.06
N ILE A 7 8.69 11.85 6.77
CA ILE A 7 8.35 11.66 8.18
C ILE A 7 9.67 11.55 8.96
N SER A 8 10.05 12.58 9.68
CA SER A 8 11.35 12.63 10.37
C SER A 8 12.51 12.34 9.39
N LYS A 9 13.27 11.28 9.63
CA LYS A 9 14.36 10.81 8.74
C LYS A 9 13.90 9.88 7.64
N LYS A 10 12.64 9.39 7.67
CA LYS A 10 12.09 8.46 6.68
C LYS A 10 11.54 9.21 5.48
N VAL A 11 11.81 8.72 4.28
CA VAL A 11 11.27 9.23 3.02
C VAL A 11 10.31 8.20 2.45
N ILE A 12 9.08 8.59 2.21
CA ILE A 12 8.06 7.80 1.53
C ILE A 12 7.94 8.32 0.11
N SER A 13 8.14 7.46 -0.88
CA SER A 13 7.98 7.77 -2.30
C SER A 13 7.81 6.47 -3.09
N GLU A 14 7.57 6.58 -4.39
CA GLU A 14 7.46 5.41 -5.26
C GLU A 14 8.68 4.48 -5.22
N SER A 15 9.86 5.02 -4.87
CA SER A 15 11.13 4.26 -4.86
C SER A 15 11.40 3.48 -3.57
N TYR A 16 10.63 3.71 -2.52
CA TYR A 16 10.83 3.08 -1.21
C TYR A 16 9.67 2.12 -0.88
N LYS A 17 9.96 1.15 0.00
CA LYS A 17 8.96 0.22 0.52
C LYS A 17 7.76 0.97 1.10
N PRO A 18 6.54 0.41 1.02
CA PRO A 18 5.35 1.02 1.60
C PRO A 18 5.50 1.26 3.09
N TYR A 19 4.94 2.39 3.55
CA TYR A 19 4.83 2.75 4.96
C TYR A 19 3.53 2.18 5.52
N ILE A 20 3.64 1.13 6.33
CA ILE A 20 2.48 0.40 6.87
C ILE A 20 2.17 0.90 8.29
N ILE A 21 0.93 1.32 8.51
CA ILE A 21 0.42 1.83 9.78
C ILE A 21 -0.56 0.82 10.35
N ALA A 22 -0.24 0.26 11.52
CA ALA A 22 -1.19 -0.51 12.32
C ALA A 22 -2.04 0.47 13.15
N GLU A 23 -3.33 0.59 12.83
CA GLU A 23 -4.28 1.43 13.53
C GLU A 23 -4.84 0.68 14.75
N ALA A 24 -4.30 0.98 15.92
CA ALA A 24 -4.81 0.44 17.18
C ALA A 24 -6.16 1.08 17.57
N CYS A 25 -6.41 2.29 17.11
CA CYS A 25 -7.64 3.02 17.39
C CYS A 25 -8.03 2.97 18.87
N ILE A 26 -9.22 2.53 19.19
CA ILE A 26 -9.74 2.30 20.56
C ILE A 26 -9.76 0.80 20.96
N ASN A 27 -9.20 -0.09 20.16
CA ASN A 27 -9.18 -1.54 20.41
C ASN A 27 -8.37 -1.95 21.68
N HIS A 28 -7.68 -1.00 22.29
CA HIS A 28 -7.06 -1.18 23.61
C HIS A 28 -8.04 -0.99 24.79
N GLU A 29 -9.30 -0.61 24.52
CA GLU A 29 -10.39 -0.46 25.51
C GLU A 29 -10.00 0.39 26.73
N GLY A 30 -9.24 1.48 26.54
CA GLY A 30 -8.74 2.35 27.61
C GLY A 30 -7.61 1.74 28.47
N ASN A 31 -7.12 0.56 28.10
CA ASN A 31 -6.11 -0.15 28.88
C ASN A 31 -4.71 -0.01 28.24
N VAL A 32 -3.83 0.74 28.90
CA VAL A 32 -2.44 0.99 28.45
C VAL A 32 -1.60 -0.29 28.34
N LYS A 33 -1.88 -1.31 29.15
CA LYS A 33 -1.15 -2.60 29.06
C LYS A 33 -1.55 -3.35 27.78
N ILE A 34 -2.84 -3.29 27.38
CA ILE A 34 -3.30 -3.84 26.10
C ILE A 34 -2.70 -3.04 24.94
N ALA A 35 -2.74 -1.70 25.00
CA ALA A 35 -2.12 -0.83 24.01
C ALA A 35 -0.63 -1.15 23.80
N LYS A 36 0.11 -1.36 24.89
CA LYS A 36 1.52 -1.79 24.84
C LYS A 36 1.69 -3.16 24.16
N LYS A 37 0.85 -4.15 24.50
CA LYS A 37 0.87 -5.48 23.86
C LYS A 37 0.55 -5.38 22.36
N MET A 38 -0.36 -4.49 21.96
CA MET A 38 -0.66 -4.21 20.55
C MET A 38 0.59 -3.65 19.84
N ILE A 39 1.33 -2.74 20.46
CA ILE A 39 2.61 -2.25 19.91
C ILE A 39 3.60 -3.40 19.69
N ASP A 40 3.78 -4.28 20.69
CA ASP A 40 4.69 -5.43 20.56
C ASP A 40 4.32 -6.29 19.36
N LYS A 41 3.04 -6.64 19.19
CA LYS A 41 2.56 -7.47 18.09
C LYS A 41 2.64 -6.76 16.73
N ALA A 42 2.42 -5.47 16.67
CA ALA A 42 2.59 -4.68 15.45
C ALA A 42 4.08 -4.61 15.03
N VAL A 43 4.99 -4.46 15.98
CA VAL A 43 6.45 -4.52 15.72
C VAL A 43 6.87 -5.89 15.21
N GLU A 44 6.40 -6.98 15.82
CA GLU A 44 6.65 -8.35 15.35
C GLU A 44 6.15 -8.57 13.91
N ALA A 45 5.05 -7.94 13.54
CA ALA A 45 4.53 -7.96 12.16
C ALA A 45 5.36 -7.13 11.16
N GLY A 46 6.27 -6.27 11.63
CA GLY A 46 7.16 -5.46 10.78
C GLY A 46 6.54 -4.17 10.25
N VAL A 47 5.56 -3.58 10.94
CA VAL A 47 4.94 -2.31 10.54
C VAL A 47 5.91 -1.14 10.69
N SER A 48 5.61 -0.05 9.98
CA SER A 48 6.37 1.20 10.05
C SER A 48 5.94 2.08 11.22
N ALA A 49 4.66 2.01 11.59
CA ALA A 49 4.06 2.83 12.64
C ALA A 49 2.91 2.11 13.34
N VAL A 50 2.66 2.51 14.60
CA VAL A 50 1.43 2.21 15.32
C VAL A 50 0.69 3.51 15.58
N LYS A 51 -0.63 3.52 15.29
CA LYS A 51 -1.45 4.72 15.41
C LYS A 51 -2.53 4.55 16.47
N PHE A 52 -2.77 5.64 17.19
CA PHE A 52 -3.80 5.80 18.22
C PHE A 52 -4.68 7.01 17.91
N GLN A 53 -5.68 7.24 18.73
CA GLN A 53 -6.55 8.41 18.71
C GLN A 53 -6.41 9.17 20.02
N PHE A 54 -6.56 10.50 19.99
CA PHE A 54 -6.54 11.33 21.17
C PHE A 54 -7.74 12.27 21.15
N HIS A 55 -8.62 12.10 22.12
CA HIS A 55 -9.90 12.79 22.22
C HIS A 55 -9.90 13.79 23.36
N VAL A 56 -10.43 14.99 23.09
CA VAL A 56 -10.82 15.99 24.11
C VAL A 56 -12.31 16.22 23.85
N LEU A 57 -13.14 15.41 24.50
CA LEU A 57 -14.56 15.23 24.14
C LEU A 57 -15.37 16.52 24.15
N GLU A 58 -15.13 17.40 25.14
CA GLU A 58 -15.83 18.67 25.26
C GLU A 58 -15.47 19.68 24.15
N ASP A 59 -14.31 19.51 23.50
CA ASP A 59 -13.84 20.33 22.38
C ASP A 59 -14.14 19.70 21.02
N GLU A 60 -14.57 18.44 21.01
CA GLU A 60 -14.72 17.61 19.81
C GLU A 60 -16.18 17.37 19.44
N MET A 61 -17.04 17.09 20.41
CA MET A 61 -18.41 16.69 20.12
C MET A 61 -19.42 17.10 21.18
N LEU A 62 -20.66 17.16 20.76
CA LEU A 62 -21.82 17.35 21.66
C LEU A 62 -22.25 15.99 22.25
N LYS A 63 -22.68 15.98 23.50
CA LYS A 63 -23.08 14.74 24.20
C LYS A 63 -24.20 13.96 23.52
N TYR A 64 -25.04 14.63 22.73
CA TYR A 64 -26.15 14.02 21.97
C TYR A 64 -25.76 13.60 20.55
N THR A 65 -24.49 13.40 20.29
CA THR A 65 -24.04 12.86 19.00
C THR A 65 -24.73 11.52 18.70
N PRO A 66 -25.31 11.34 17.49
CA PRO A 66 -26.04 10.12 17.16
C PRO A 66 -25.21 8.85 17.35
N LYS A 67 -25.90 7.80 17.83
CA LYS A 67 -25.29 6.47 17.95
C LYS A 67 -25.19 5.80 16.58
N SER A 68 -24.00 5.33 16.22
CA SER A 68 -23.82 4.47 15.04
C SER A 68 -24.25 3.03 15.36
N ASN A 69 -24.68 2.28 14.33
CA ASN A 69 -25.10 0.87 14.48
C ASN A 69 -23.97 -0.05 14.98
N ASN A 70 -22.71 0.35 14.81
CA ASN A 70 -21.54 -0.43 15.25
C ASN A 70 -21.23 -0.27 16.75
N PHE A 71 -21.95 0.63 17.47
CA PHE A 71 -21.68 0.92 18.86
C PHE A 71 -22.80 0.38 19.75
N SER A 72 -22.43 -0.26 20.85
CA SER A 72 -23.39 -0.71 21.88
C SER A 72 -23.91 0.44 22.74
N GLU A 73 -23.11 1.49 22.91
CA GLU A 73 -23.37 2.70 23.69
C GLU A 73 -23.22 3.97 22.82
N SER A 74 -23.44 5.18 23.37
CA SER A 74 -23.20 6.41 22.62
C SER A 74 -21.73 6.54 22.22
N LEU A 75 -21.45 7.25 21.10
CA LEU A 75 -20.07 7.52 20.71
C LEU A 75 -19.31 8.26 21.81
N TYR A 76 -19.96 9.24 22.46
CA TYR A 76 -19.38 10.02 23.55
C TYR A 76 -18.95 9.11 24.72
N ASP A 77 -19.81 8.20 25.17
CA ASP A 77 -19.51 7.29 26.29
C ASP A 77 -18.43 6.27 25.93
N THR A 78 -18.48 5.72 24.71
CA THR A 78 -17.43 4.83 24.20
C THR A 78 -16.06 5.51 24.23
N LEU A 79 -15.96 6.72 23.66
CA LEU A 79 -14.68 7.44 23.61
C LEU A 79 -14.24 7.90 25.00
N LYS A 80 -15.17 8.29 25.89
CA LYS A 80 -14.86 8.62 27.28
C LYS A 80 -14.25 7.44 28.03
N ARG A 81 -14.76 6.24 27.83
CA ARG A 81 -14.29 5.01 28.48
C ARG A 81 -12.97 4.52 27.91
N THR A 82 -12.75 4.69 26.61
CA THR A 82 -11.59 4.14 25.92
C THR A 82 -10.44 5.13 25.75
N ASN A 83 -10.62 6.41 26.08
CA ASN A 83 -9.60 7.43 25.93
C ASN A 83 -8.43 7.19 26.90
N LEU A 84 -7.21 7.29 26.39
CA LEU A 84 -6.00 7.25 27.20
C LEU A 84 -5.60 8.65 27.64
N SER A 85 -5.03 8.74 28.83
CA SER A 85 -4.51 10.00 29.38
C SER A 85 -3.25 10.49 28.64
N ILE A 86 -2.96 11.78 28.73
CA ILE A 86 -1.71 12.38 28.19
C ILE A 86 -0.46 11.63 28.69
N LYS A 87 -0.46 11.21 29.97
CA LYS A 87 0.65 10.44 30.57
C LYS A 87 0.83 9.08 29.88
N GLU A 88 -0.27 8.40 29.57
CA GLU A 88 -0.24 7.12 28.88
C GLU A 88 0.20 7.27 27.43
N HIS A 89 -0.27 8.29 26.70
CA HIS A 89 0.20 8.59 25.35
C HIS A 89 1.71 8.90 25.31
N LYS A 90 2.23 9.69 26.29
CA LYS A 90 3.68 9.93 26.45
C LYS A 90 4.46 8.62 26.67
N TYR A 91 3.91 7.74 27.52
CA TYR A 91 4.48 6.42 27.76
C TYR A 91 4.52 5.55 26.51
N LEU A 92 3.40 5.42 25.79
CA LEU A 92 3.29 4.62 24.57
C LEU A 92 4.20 5.14 23.46
N LYS A 93 4.28 6.48 23.30
CA LYS A 93 5.21 7.10 22.33
C LYS A 93 6.66 6.74 22.64
N LYS A 94 7.10 6.91 23.90
CA LYS A 94 8.45 6.52 24.33
C LYS A 94 8.71 5.02 24.14
N TYR A 95 7.67 4.20 24.33
CA TYR A 95 7.76 2.76 24.10
C TYR A 95 7.94 2.43 22.61
N CYS A 96 7.20 3.08 21.70
CA CYS A 96 7.39 2.95 20.26
C CYS A 96 8.80 3.38 19.83
N GLU A 97 9.31 4.49 20.36
CA GLU A 97 10.68 4.95 20.10
C GLU A 97 11.73 3.88 20.50
N LYS A 98 11.56 3.27 21.68
CA LYS A 98 12.43 2.16 22.12
C LYS A 98 12.38 0.94 21.20
N LYS A 99 11.24 0.71 20.55
CA LYS A 99 11.01 -0.40 19.62
C LYS A 99 11.35 -0.06 18.16
N ASN A 100 11.86 1.15 17.88
CA ASN A 100 12.15 1.65 16.52
C ASN A 100 10.95 1.64 15.57
N VAL A 101 9.73 1.81 16.08
CA VAL A 101 8.50 2.00 15.34
C VAL A 101 7.97 3.41 15.56
N ASP A 102 7.39 4.03 14.51
CA ASP A 102 6.85 5.37 14.65
C ASP A 102 5.54 5.33 15.45
N TYR A 103 5.36 6.32 16.32
CA TYR A 103 4.12 6.58 17.05
C TYR A 103 3.33 7.65 16.31
N LEU A 104 2.10 7.33 15.89
CA LEU A 104 1.16 8.27 15.29
C LEU A 104 -0.06 8.44 16.19
N CYS A 105 -0.69 9.60 16.09
CA CYS A 105 -1.95 9.84 16.79
C CYS A 105 -2.82 10.81 15.99
N THR A 106 -4.13 10.53 15.93
CA THR A 106 -5.13 11.36 15.25
C THR A 106 -5.76 12.32 16.26
N PRO A 107 -5.66 13.65 16.06
CA PRO A 107 -6.48 14.62 16.80
C PRO A 107 -7.83 14.80 16.14
N PHE A 108 -8.85 15.12 16.92
CA PHE A 108 -10.20 15.40 16.45
C PHE A 108 -10.69 16.83 16.79
N SER A 109 -9.85 17.63 17.46
CA SER A 109 -10.15 19.01 17.81
C SER A 109 -8.89 19.87 17.82
N PHE A 110 -9.06 21.19 17.92
CA PHE A 110 -7.95 22.15 18.07
C PHE A 110 -7.12 21.80 19.30
N LYS A 111 -7.79 21.60 20.43
CA LYS A 111 -7.16 21.32 21.72
C LYS A 111 -6.39 20.00 21.68
N SER A 112 -6.97 18.95 21.08
CA SER A 112 -6.27 17.67 20.92
C SER A 112 -5.03 17.80 20.03
N ALA A 113 -5.10 18.57 18.93
CA ALA A 113 -3.94 18.83 18.07
C ALA A 113 -2.81 19.60 18.81
N ASP A 114 -3.18 20.57 19.66
CA ASP A 114 -2.23 21.35 20.43
C ASP A 114 -1.57 20.53 21.53
N ILE A 115 -2.30 19.68 22.23
CA ILE A 115 -1.75 18.76 23.25
C ILE A 115 -0.80 17.75 22.60
N LEU A 116 -1.18 17.17 21.46
CA LEU A 116 -0.32 16.24 20.72
C LEU A 116 1.02 16.89 20.32
N GLU A 117 1.00 18.15 19.88
CA GLU A 117 2.20 18.89 19.53
C GLU A 117 3.04 19.26 20.75
N LYS A 118 2.41 19.97 21.72
CA LYS A 118 3.14 20.64 22.81
C LYS A 118 3.55 19.69 23.92
N GLU A 119 2.62 18.81 24.33
CA GLU A 119 2.85 17.93 25.48
C GLU A 119 3.39 16.55 25.08
N ILE A 120 2.80 15.92 24.05
CA ILE A 120 3.24 14.60 23.56
C ILE A 120 4.43 14.74 22.61
N ARG A 121 4.66 15.97 22.09
CA ARG A 121 5.76 16.31 21.17
C ARG A 121 5.69 15.49 19.89
N LEU A 122 4.49 15.35 19.35
CA LEU A 122 4.24 14.68 18.08
C LEU A 122 4.77 15.57 16.94
N LYS A 123 5.40 14.94 15.94
CA LYS A 123 6.02 15.61 14.78
C LYS A 123 5.40 15.16 13.44
N ILE A 124 4.26 14.51 13.49
CA ILE A 124 3.46 14.06 12.35
C ILE A 124 2.01 14.02 12.75
N PHE A 125 1.12 14.45 11.86
CA PHE A 125 -0.32 14.36 12.08
C PHE A 125 -0.98 13.39 11.11
N LYS A 126 -1.95 12.65 11.61
CA LYS A 126 -2.95 11.96 10.83
C LYS A 126 -4.29 12.66 11.03
N VAL A 127 -4.96 12.99 9.94
CA VAL A 127 -6.32 13.54 9.97
C VAL A 127 -7.30 12.46 9.54
N GLY A 128 -8.29 12.19 10.38
CA GLY A 128 -9.35 11.22 10.11
C GLY A 128 -10.28 11.67 8.97
N SER A 129 -11.00 10.73 8.39
CA SER A 129 -11.96 11.02 7.30
C SER A 129 -13.06 12.00 7.70
N GLY A 130 -13.57 11.90 8.93
CA GLY A 130 -14.57 12.81 9.47
C GLY A 130 -14.14 14.27 9.48
N GLU A 131 -12.82 14.48 9.59
CA GLU A 131 -12.24 15.82 9.68
C GLU A 131 -11.80 16.39 8.33
N LEU A 132 -12.05 15.71 7.21
CA LEU A 132 -11.64 16.23 5.90
C LEU A 132 -12.28 17.59 5.60
N THR A 133 -13.56 17.70 5.83
CA THR A 133 -14.35 18.93 5.56
C THR A 133 -14.30 19.95 6.70
N ASN A 134 -13.65 19.61 7.82
CA ASN A 134 -13.42 20.51 8.94
C ASN A 134 -12.28 21.50 8.60
N ILE A 135 -12.57 22.46 7.73
CA ILE A 135 -11.55 23.42 7.21
C ILE A 135 -10.84 24.18 8.34
N PRO A 136 -11.52 24.61 9.43
CA PRO A 136 -10.86 25.25 10.56
C PRO A 136 -9.76 24.34 11.18
N LEU A 137 -10.07 23.08 11.51
CA LEU A 137 -9.12 22.13 12.08
C LEU A 137 -7.99 21.79 11.09
N GLN A 138 -8.33 21.55 9.82
CA GLN A 138 -7.35 21.32 8.75
C GLN A 138 -6.33 22.46 8.65
N THR A 139 -6.83 23.71 8.69
CA THR A 139 -5.98 24.91 8.65
C THR A 139 -5.12 25.03 9.91
N HIS A 140 -5.68 24.75 11.07
CA HIS A 140 -4.95 24.77 12.34
C HIS A 140 -3.79 23.77 12.34
N ILE A 141 -4.05 22.51 11.94
CA ILE A 141 -3.02 21.47 11.82
C ILE A 141 -1.97 21.85 10.77
N ALA A 142 -2.39 22.37 9.61
CA ALA A 142 -1.48 22.79 8.55
C ALA A 142 -0.49 23.88 8.96
N LYS A 143 -0.93 24.83 9.80
CA LYS A 143 -0.08 25.92 10.33
C LYS A 143 1.09 25.39 11.19
N LYS A 144 0.97 24.20 11.78
CA LYS A 144 2.06 23.55 12.53
C LYS A 144 3.21 23.06 11.64
N LYS A 145 3.03 23.02 10.29
CA LYS A 145 4.04 22.65 9.30
C LYS A 145 4.64 21.23 9.42
N PHE A 146 4.03 20.37 10.21
CA PHE A 146 4.45 18.97 10.30
C PHE A 146 3.92 18.15 9.12
N PRO A 147 4.58 17.02 8.77
CA PRO A 147 4.03 16.05 7.84
C PRO A 147 2.60 15.68 8.24
N THR A 148 1.68 15.69 7.27
CA THR A 148 0.27 15.44 7.54
C THR A 148 -0.29 14.44 6.54
N ILE A 149 -0.83 13.33 7.03
CA ILE A 149 -1.55 12.32 6.25
C ILE A 149 -3.05 12.61 6.42
N ILE A 150 -3.77 12.82 5.32
CA ILE A 150 -5.21 13.15 5.34
C ILE A 150 -5.98 12.00 4.70
N SER A 151 -6.90 11.39 5.45
CA SER A 151 -7.87 10.42 4.93
C SER A 151 -9.06 11.10 4.28
N THR A 152 -9.63 10.47 3.24
CA THR A 152 -10.60 11.08 2.34
C THR A 152 -11.96 10.37 2.30
N GLY A 153 -12.26 9.54 3.28
CA GLY A 153 -13.56 8.86 3.40
C GLY A 153 -14.71 9.83 3.56
N MET A 154 -15.94 9.38 3.24
CA MET A 154 -17.18 10.18 3.33
C MET A 154 -17.12 11.49 2.53
N SER A 155 -16.28 11.58 1.50
CA SER A 155 -16.07 12.83 0.78
C SER A 155 -16.02 12.59 -0.72
N THR A 156 -16.59 13.54 -1.45
CA THR A 156 -16.49 13.60 -2.91
C THR A 156 -15.12 14.08 -3.34
N PHE A 157 -14.74 13.79 -4.58
CA PHE A 157 -13.48 14.30 -5.14
C PHE A 157 -13.40 15.85 -5.15
N LYS A 158 -14.55 16.53 -5.23
CA LYS A 158 -14.64 18.00 -5.15
C LYS A 158 -14.26 18.51 -3.76
N GLU A 159 -14.74 17.88 -2.71
CA GLU A 159 -14.43 18.21 -1.31
C GLU A 159 -12.96 17.93 -1.00
N VAL A 160 -12.45 16.77 -1.42
CA VAL A 160 -11.01 16.44 -1.28
C VAL A 160 -10.15 17.51 -1.95
N ARG A 161 -10.49 17.92 -3.17
CA ARG A 161 -9.76 18.98 -3.90
C ARG A 161 -9.85 20.30 -3.18
N HIS A 162 -11.01 20.69 -2.66
CA HIS A 162 -11.20 21.92 -1.94
C HIS A 162 -10.29 22.00 -0.71
N THR A 163 -10.37 21.00 0.16
CA THR A 163 -9.55 20.92 1.38
C THR A 163 -8.06 20.86 1.05
N PHE A 164 -7.68 20.02 0.09
CA PHE A 164 -6.29 19.91 -0.35
C PHE A 164 -5.71 21.23 -0.80
N ASN A 165 -6.43 21.99 -1.62
CA ASN A 165 -5.97 23.28 -2.13
C ASN A 165 -5.75 24.32 -1.01
N ILE A 166 -6.61 24.31 0.03
CA ILE A 166 -6.45 25.18 1.19
C ILE A 166 -5.21 24.77 1.99
N VAL A 167 -5.13 23.49 2.35
CA VAL A 167 -4.06 22.95 3.21
C VAL A 167 -2.70 23.09 2.52
N LYS A 168 -2.61 22.81 1.22
CA LYS A 168 -1.35 22.87 0.46
C LYS A 168 -0.74 24.25 0.36
N LYS A 169 -1.55 25.32 0.39
CA LYS A 169 -1.05 26.70 0.44
C LYS A 169 -0.29 26.97 1.74
N ILE A 170 -0.64 26.26 2.82
CA ILE A 170 -0.06 26.43 4.15
C ILE A 170 1.05 25.40 4.38
N ASN A 171 0.81 24.13 4.12
CA ASN A 171 1.74 23.02 4.34
C ASN A 171 1.93 22.23 3.05
N LYS A 172 3.17 22.12 2.58
CA LYS A 172 3.50 21.37 1.36
C LYS A 172 3.78 19.88 1.60
N ASN A 173 4.03 19.48 2.84
CA ASN A 173 4.34 18.09 3.20
C ASN A 173 3.06 17.33 3.60
N ILE A 174 2.26 16.99 2.58
CA ILE A 174 0.96 16.34 2.72
C ILE A 174 0.97 15.04 1.94
N ALA A 175 0.33 14.01 2.49
CA ALA A 175 -0.05 12.79 1.80
C ALA A 175 -1.57 12.58 1.91
N LEU A 176 -2.17 11.94 0.90
CA LEU A 176 -3.59 11.59 0.89
C LEU A 176 -3.76 10.08 0.96
N THR A 177 -4.74 9.61 1.73
CA THR A 177 -5.14 8.20 1.69
C THR A 177 -6.57 8.08 1.22
N GLN A 178 -6.80 7.31 0.15
CA GLN A 178 -8.13 6.85 -0.20
C GLN A 178 -8.72 6.10 0.99
N CYS A 179 -10.00 6.30 1.24
CA CYS A 179 -10.71 5.67 2.35
C CYS A 179 -12.18 5.53 2.01
N THR A 180 -12.77 4.40 2.40
CA THR A 180 -14.23 4.22 2.46
C THR A 180 -14.59 3.93 3.90
N SER A 181 -15.34 4.86 4.53
CA SER A 181 -15.69 4.79 5.95
C SER A 181 -16.92 3.91 6.20
N ALA A 182 -16.77 2.62 5.89
CA ALA A 182 -17.71 1.54 6.22
C ALA A 182 -16.96 0.48 7.04
N TYR A 183 -17.54 -0.05 8.10
CA TYR A 183 -16.88 -0.92 9.07
C TYR A 183 -17.72 -2.19 9.34
N PRO A 184 -17.39 -3.35 8.70
CA PRO A 184 -16.35 -3.53 7.67
C PRO A 184 -16.75 -2.96 6.31
N CYS A 185 -15.76 -2.58 5.51
CA CYS A 185 -15.97 -2.13 4.14
C CYS A 185 -16.11 -3.33 3.18
N ASN A 186 -17.13 -3.29 2.32
CA ASN A 186 -17.22 -4.25 1.22
C ASN A 186 -16.14 -3.91 0.17
N PRO A 187 -15.33 -4.87 -0.29
CA PRO A 187 -14.32 -4.63 -1.33
C PRO A 187 -14.85 -3.96 -2.61
N LYS A 188 -16.11 -4.17 -2.97
CA LYS A 188 -16.77 -3.55 -4.15
C LYS A 188 -16.80 -2.03 -4.12
N ILE A 189 -16.74 -1.42 -2.93
CA ILE A 189 -16.78 0.04 -2.73
C ILE A 189 -15.49 0.60 -2.13
N SER A 190 -14.41 -0.17 -2.15
CA SER A 190 -13.10 0.26 -1.62
C SER A 190 -12.40 1.27 -2.53
N ASP A 191 -12.71 1.27 -3.83
CA ASP A 191 -12.28 2.24 -4.86
C ASP A 191 -10.76 2.51 -4.88
N ILE A 192 -9.96 1.46 -4.75
CA ILE A 192 -8.48 1.60 -4.67
C ILE A 192 -7.86 2.28 -5.91
N SER A 193 -8.57 2.29 -7.05
CA SER A 193 -8.13 2.99 -8.27
C SER A 193 -8.00 4.51 -8.09
N ILE A 194 -8.74 5.11 -7.16
CA ILE A 194 -8.69 6.54 -6.82
C ILE A 194 -7.29 6.97 -6.33
N ILE A 195 -6.50 6.05 -5.79
CA ILE A 195 -5.11 6.31 -5.38
C ILE A 195 -4.29 6.86 -6.54
N LYS A 196 -4.43 6.26 -7.73
CA LYS A 196 -3.76 6.73 -8.95
C LYS A 196 -4.22 8.14 -9.38
N GLU A 197 -5.50 8.43 -9.19
CA GLU A 197 -6.05 9.77 -9.42
C GLU A 197 -5.41 10.82 -8.49
N TYR A 198 -5.28 10.52 -7.19
CA TYR A 198 -4.64 11.42 -6.24
C TYR A 198 -3.18 11.68 -6.60
N ILE A 199 -2.43 10.64 -6.94
CA ILE A 199 -1.02 10.79 -7.39
C ILE A 199 -0.94 11.69 -8.61
N ASN A 200 -1.79 11.45 -9.61
CA ASN A 200 -1.74 12.16 -10.90
C ASN A 200 -2.23 13.61 -10.80
N LYS A 201 -3.33 13.84 -10.08
CA LYS A 201 -3.97 15.16 -10.03
C LYS A 201 -3.40 16.09 -8.95
N PHE A 202 -3.06 15.54 -7.78
CA PHE A 202 -2.55 16.36 -6.68
C PHE A 202 -1.02 16.36 -6.55
N LYS A 203 -0.34 15.45 -7.27
CA LYS A 203 1.14 15.31 -7.21
C LYS A 203 1.64 15.12 -5.77
N VAL A 204 1.02 14.19 -5.04
CA VAL A 204 1.34 13.82 -3.66
C VAL A 204 1.61 12.33 -3.54
N VAL A 205 2.31 11.93 -2.48
CA VAL A 205 2.31 10.53 -2.06
C VAL A 205 0.90 10.16 -1.64
N SER A 206 0.42 9.03 -2.13
CA SER A 206 -0.92 8.55 -1.80
C SER A 206 -0.88 7.14 -1.23
N GLY A 207 -1.98 6.73 -0.61
CA GLY A 207 -2.15 5.45 0.03
C GLY A 207 -3.59 5.04 0.21
N LEU A 208 -3.80 4.02 1.03
CA LEU A 208 -5.10 3.49 1.42
C LEU A 208 -5.23 3.46 2.94
N SER A 209 -6.32 4.00 3.46
CA SER A 209 -6.84 3.71 4.80
C SER A 209 -7.99 2.72 4.62
N ASP A 210 -7.73 1.45 4.93
CA ASP A 210 -8.53 0.31 4.51
C ASP A 210 -9.35 -0.27 5.67
N HIS A 211 -10.67 -0.33 5.49
CA HIS A 211 -11.63 -0.88 6.44
C HIS A 211 -12.25 -2.21 6.00
N THR A 212 -11.72 -2.84 4.93
CA THR A 212 -12.15 -4.20 4.58
C THR A 212 -11.67 -5.19 5.65
N SER A 213 -12.32 -6.32 5.80
CA SER A 213 -11.94 -7.34 6.80
C SER A 213 -10.73 -8.21 6.39
N SER A 214 -10.17 -7.98 5.18
CA SER A 214 -9.08 -8.77 4.62
C SER A 214 -7.85 -7.93 4.27
N ILE A 215 -6.77 -8.58 3.87
CA ILE A 215 -5.51 -7.94 3.47
C ILE A 215 -5.44 -7.60 1.97
N TYR A 216 -6.36 -8.12 1.15
CA TYR A 216 -6.21 -8.14 -0.31
C TYR A 216 -6.34 -6.78 -0.95
N THR A 217 -7.27 -5.94 -0.50
CA THR A 217 -7.45 -4.56 -0.99
C THR A 217 -6.21 -3.71 -0.73
N SER A 218 -5.64 -3.83 0.46
CA SER A 218 -4.40 -3.13 0.84
C SER A 218 -3.20 -3.59 0.00
N ILE A 219 -3.04 -4.90 -0.23
CA ILE A 219 -1.99 -5.44 -1.09
C ILE A 219 -2.19 -4.98 -2.53
N GLY A 220 -3.43 -5.04 -3.04
CA GLY A 220 -3.80 -4.55 -4.37
C GLY A 220 -3.52 -3.06 -4.57
N ALA A 221 -3.74 -2.24 -3.54
CA ALA A 221 -3.49 -0.80 -3.59
C ALA A 221 -2.03 -0.45 -3.92
N ILE A 222 -1.07 -1.31 -3.53
CA ILE A 222 0.35 -1.11 -3.85
C ILE A 222 0.58 -1.08 -5.37
N ALA A 223 -0.13 -1.91 -6.14
CA ALA A 223 -0.05 -1.92 -7.60
C ALA A 223 -0.63 -0.64 -8.23
N TYR A 224 -1.58 0.01 -7.55
CA TYR A 224 -2.11 1.33 -7.94
C TYR A 224 -1.23 2.51 -7.51
N GLY A 225 -0.07 2.24 -6.91
CA GLY A 225 0.89 3.27 -6.50
C GLY A 225 0.80 3.69 -5.04
N ALA A 226 -0.01 3.02 -4.22
CA ALA A 226 -0.03 3.29 -2.77
C ALA A 226 1.37 3.13 -2.16
N ARG A 227 1.74 4.07 -1.30
CA ARG A 227 2.98 4.02 -0.52
C ARG A 227 2.73 4.23 0.98
N ILE A 228 1.48 4.44 1.35
CA ILE A 228 1.00 4.44 2.73
C ILE A 228 -0.18 3.46 2.79
N ILE A 229 -0.12 2.51 3.69
CA ILE A 229 -1.24 1.61 4.00
C ILE A 229 -1.55 1.76 5.48
N GLU A 230 -2.80 2.05 5.80
CA GLU A 230 -3.30 2.08 7.17
C GLU A 230 -4.39 1.03 7.31
N LYS A 231 -4.30 0.23 8.36
CA LYS A 231 -5.23 -0.86 8.61
C LYS A 231 -5.51 -1.00 10.10
N HIS A 232 -6.79 -1.12 10.45
CA HIS A 232 -7.16 -1.41 11.84
C HIS A 232 -6.55 -2.72 12.30
N PHE A 233 -6.11 -2.72 13.56
CA PHE A 233 -5.39 -3.82 14.19
C PHE A 233 -5.97 -4.13 15.56
N THR A 234 -6.08 -5.41 15.88
CA THR A 234 -6.54 -5.90 17.17
C THR A 234 -5.75 -7.13 17.61
N LEU A 235 -5.79 -7.44 18.89
CA LEU A 235 -5.27 -8.71 19.41
C LEU A 235 -6.25 -9.87 19.24
N ASN A 236 -7.57 -9.56 19.11
CA ASN A 236 -8.62 -10.56 18.95
C ASN A 236 -9.84 -9.93 18.27
N LYS A 237 -10.20 -10.41 17.08
CA LYS A 237 -11.38 -9.96 16.31
C LYS A 237 -12.72 -10.23 17.01
N ARG A 238 -12.77 -11.20 17.92
CA ARG A 238 -13.98 -11.57 18.66
C ARG A 238 -14.18 -10.73 19.93
N ALA A 239 -13.25 -9.82 20.24
CA ALA A 239 -13.43 -8.91 21.36
C ALA A 239 -14.61 -7.96 21.12
N LYS A 240 -15.22 -7.48 22.21
CA LYS A 240 -16.30 -6.49 22.14
C LYS A 240 -15.72 -5.12 21.83
N GLY A 241 -16.30 -4.42 20.88
CA GLY A 241 -15.90 -3.08 20.48
C GLY A 241 -16.19 -2.82 19.00
N PRO A 242 -16.31 -1.55 18.58
CA PRO A 242 -16.81 -1.20 17.25
C PRO A 242 -15.85 -1.58 16.11
N ASP A 243 -14.55 -1.62 16.39
CA ASP A 243 -13.51 -1.74 15.33
C ASP A 243 -12.90 -3.15 15.24
N HIS A 244 -13.12 -4.02 16.25
CA HIS A 244 -12.48 -5.34 16.29
C HIS A 244 -12.81 -6.20 15.07
N ALA A 245 -14.06 -6.24 14.63
CA ALA A 245 -14.53 -7.07 13.51
C ALA A 245 -13.92 -6.66 12.15
N SER A 246 -13.57 -5.39 11.97
CA SER A 246 -12.93 -4.86 10.76
C SER A 246 -11.40 -4.84 10.85
N SER A 247 -10.83 -5.19 12.01
CA SER A 247 -9.39 -5.16 12.28
C SER A 247 -8.69 -6.44 11.83
N LEU A 248 -7.39 -6.36 11.60
CA LEU A 248 -6.52 -7.52 11.40
C LEU A 248 -5.97 -8.02 12.73
N GLU A 249 -5.80 -9.34 12.87
CA GLU A 249 -5.04 -9.96 13.94
C GLU A 249 -3.53 -10.00 13.62
N PRO A 250 -2.64 -10.32 14.60
CA PRO A 250 -1.19 -10.24 14.41
C PRO A 250 -0.65 -10.99 13.19
N ASN A 251 -1.13 -12.21 12.93
CA ASN A 251 -0.69 -13.00 11.79
C ASN A 251 -1.14 -12.41 10.45
N GLU A 252 -2.37 -11.90 10.38
CA GLU A 252 -2.88 -11.23 9.19
C GLU A 252 -2.12 -9.91 8.93
N LEU A 253 -1.79 -9.16 9.98
CA LEU A 253 -0.99 -7.94 9.86
C LEU A 253 0.40 -8.24 9.31
N LYS A 254 1.04 -9.34 9.76
CA LYS A 254 2.32 -9.80 9.21
C LYS A 254 2.20 -10.16 7.74
N GLN A 255 1.18 -10.93 7.36
CA GLN A 255 0.90 -11.28 5.96
C GLN A 255 0.65 -10.04 5.10
N LEU A 256 -0.04 -9.02 5.64
CA LEU A 256 -0.23 -7.75 4.97
C LEU A 256 1.11 -7.07 4.66
N VAL A 257 2.00 -6.96 5.65
CA VAL A 257 3.33 -6.35 5.47
C VAL A 257 4.16 -7.09 4.43
N GLU A 258 4.19 -8.43 4.51
CA GLU A 258 4.90 -9.29 3.56
C GLU A 258 4.32 -9.15 2.15
N GLY A 259 2.99 -9.20 2.00
CA GLY A 259 2.31 -9.06 0.72
C GLY A 259 2.51 -7.69 0.07
N CYS A 260 2.41 -6.60 0.84
CA CYS A 260 2.68 -5.26 0.34
C CYS A 260 4.13 -5.11 -0.14
N ASN A 261 5.10 -5.66 0.60
CA ASN A 261 6.51 -5.64 0.20
C ASN A 261 6.76 -6.48 -1.06
N ALA A 262 6.14 -7.66 -1.17
CA ALA A 262 6.27 -8.53 -2.35
C ALA A 262 5.73 -7.85 -3.62
N VAL A 263 4.52 -7.27 -3.56
CA VAL A 263 3.93 -6.55 -4.71
C VAL A 263 4.75 -5.31 -5.06
N PHE A 264 5.25 -4.58 -4.06
CA PHE A 264 6.15 -3.45 -4.29
C PHE A 264 7.39 -3.86 -5.07
N LEU A 265 8.07 -4.94 -4.66
CA LEU A 265 9.27 -5.43 -5.35
C LEU A 265 8.95 -5.92 -6.76
N ALA A 266 7.84 -6.63 -6.94
CA ALA A 266 7.40 -7.15 -8.25
C ALA A 266 7.02 -6.05 -9.25
N SER A 267 6.53 -4.89 -8.75
CA SER A 267 6.08 -3.78 -9.60
C SER A 267 7.17 -2.74 -9.94
N ARG A 268 8.41 -2.93 -9.48
CA ARG A 268 9.49 -1.95 -9.69
C ARG A 268 10.03 -1.90 -11.11
N ASN A 269 10.02 -3.02 -11.82
CA ASN A 269 10.54 -3.08 -13.17
C ASN A 269 9.41 -2.86 -14.19
N ASN A 270 9.48 -1.78 -14.94
CA ASN A 270 8.51 -1.44 -15.98
C ASN A 270 8.94 -1.84 -17.39
N LYS A 271 10.08 -2.55 -17.52
CA LYS A 271 10.59 -3.02 -18.81
C LYS A 271 10.48 -4.54 -18.89
N LYS A 272 9.93 -5.02 -20.01
CA LYS A 272 9.95 -6.45 -20.32
C LYS A 272 11.35 -6.84 -20.81
N ILE A 273 12.16 -7.43 -19.95
CA ILE A 273 13.50 -7.92 -20.22
C ILE A 273 13.59 -9.41 -19.94
N ILE A 274 14.61 -10.05 -20.49
CA ILE A 274 14.96 -11.44 -20.14
C ILE A 274 15.88 -11.39 -18.92
N HIS A 275 15.41 -11.95 -17.81
CA HIS A 275 16.19 -12.04 -16.59
C HIS A 275 17.28 -13.12 -16.69
N LYS A 276 18.29 -13.00 -15.83
CA LYS A 276 19.44 -13.94 -15.82
C LYS A 276 18.97 -15.38 -15.61
N GLU A 277 17.99 -15.56 -14.75
CA GLU A 277 17.40 -16.85 -14.37
C GLU A 277 16.69 -17.54 -15.54
N GLU A 278 16.14 -16.77 -16.49
CA GLU A 278 15.47 -17.30 -17.69
C GLU A 278 16.45 -17.85 -18.75
N LYS A 279 17.73 -17.45 -18.71
CA LYS A 279 18.71 -17.84 -19.74
C LYS A 279 18.90 -19.36 -19.85
N GLN A 280 18.93 -20.05 -18.73
CA GLN A 280 19.02 -21.50 -18.69
C GLN A 280 17.79 -22.16 -19.32
N ILE A 281 16.59 -21.64 -19.01
CA ILE A 281 15.32 -22.14 -19.56
C ILE A 281 15.27 -21.91 -21.07
N ILE A 282 15.71 -20.73 -21.54
CA ILE A 282 15.78 -20.40 -22.97
C ILE A 282 16.58 -21.44 -23.74
N SER A 283 17.69 -21.92 -23.20
CA SER A 283 18.59 -22.84 -23.90
C SER A 283 17.94 -24.14 -24.37
N TRP A 284 16.96 -24.64 -23.62
CA TRP A 284 16.25 -25.87 -23.96
C TRP A 284 14.78 -25.65 -24.37
N ALA A 285 14.14 -24.55 -23.93
CA ALA A 285 12.72 -24.30 -24.21
C ALA A 285 12.46 -23.67 -25.57
N ARG A 286 13.36 -22.83 -26.08
CA ARG A 286 13.24 -22.24 -27.42
C ARG A 286 13.61 -23.24 -28.49
N GLU A 287 13.23 -22.95 -29.72
CA GLU A 287 13.32 -23.84 -30.87
C GLU A 287 14.25 -23.30 -31.96
N SER A 288 14.85 -24.20 -32.69
CA SER A 288 15.63 -23.95 -33.92
C SER A 288 14.85 -24.43 -35.12
N VAL A 289 15.08 -23.86 -36.27
CA VAL A 289 14.64 -24.43 -37.55
C VAL A 289 15.46 -25.68 -37.87
N VAL A 290 14.75 -26.75 -38.22
CA VAL A 290 15.35 -28.05 -38.50
C VAL A 290 14.82 -28.63 -39.80
N SER A 291 15.61 -29.47 -40.48
CA SER A 291 15.20 -30.32 -41.54
C SER A 291 14.31 -31.46 -41.03
N ILE A 292 13.20 -31.77 -41.71
CA ILE A 292 12.35 -32.94 -41.45
C ILE A 292 12.45 -33.99 -42.52
N LYS A 293 13.28 -33.74 -43.54
CA LYS A 293 13.68 -34.65 -44.63
C LYS A 293 15.15 -34.37 -44.96
N ASN A 294 15.78 -35.28 -45.70
CA ASN A 294 17.04 -34.99 -46.35
C ASN A 294 16.86 -33.91 -47.41
N ILE A 295 17.69 -32.89 -47.41
CA ILE A 295 17.64 -31.74 -48.33
C ILE A 295 18.95 -31.72 -49.09
N LYS A 296 18.88 -31.72 -50.44
CA LYS A 296 20.07 -31.61 -51.30
C LYS A 296 20.48 -30.14 -51.45
N GLN A 297 21.75 -29.91 -51.79
CA GLN A 297 22.22 -28.57 -52.17
C GLN A 297 21.34 -28.05 -53.33
N ASN A 298 20.98 -26.78 -53.30
CA ASN A 298 20.09 -26.06 -54.20
C ASN A 298 18.61 -26.41 -54.11
N ASP A 299 18.17 -27.37 -53.29
CA ASP A 299 16.74 -27.59 -53.00
C ASP A 299 16.13 -26.34 -52.36
N ILE A 300 14.84 -26.07 -52.70
CA ILE A 300 14.09 -24.98 -52.10
C ILE A 300 13.64 -25.38 -50.73
N LEU A 301 13.98 -24.54 -49.73
CA LEU A 301 13.53 -24.68 -48.37
C LEU A 301 12.05 -24.31 -48.26
N ASN A 302 11.20 -25.22 -47.74
CA ASN A 302 9.78 -25.05 -47.67
C ASN A 302 9.17 -25.81 -46.47
N ASN A 303 7.85 -25.68 -46.26
CA ASN A 303 7.14 -26.31 -45.14
C ASN A 303 7.04 -27.86 -45.24
N LYS A 304 7.41 -28.45 -46.38
CA LYS A 304 7.45 -29.92 -46.56
C LYS A 304 8.80 -30.54 -46.16
N ASN A 305 9.85 -29.71 -46.04
CA ASN A 305 11.19 -30.18 -45.69
C ASN A 305 11.77 -29.48 -44.44
N LEU A 306 11.12 -28.42 -43.90
CA LEU A 306 11.50 -27.71 -42.68
C LEU A 306 10.42 -27.78 -41.63
N SER A 307 10.84 -27.74 -40.36
CA SER A 307 10.02 -27.57 -39.17
C SER A 307 10.83 -26.85 -38.08
N VAL A 308 10.21 -26.67 -36.92
CA VAL A 308 10.93 -26.14 -35.74
C VAL A 308 10.92 -27.15 -34.60
N LYS A 309 12.06 -27.32 -33.97
CA LYS A 309 12.25 -28.26 -32.84
C LYS A 309 13.20 -27.69 -31.80
N ARG A 310 12.99 -28.05 -30.54
CA ARG A 310 13.93 -27.80 -29.44
C ARG A 310 15.24 -28.60 -29.69
N PRO A 311 16.36 -28.12 -29.15
CA PRO A 311 16.61 -26.98 -28.30
C PRO A 311 16.86 -25.67 -29.07
N ALA A 312 17.10 -24.58 -28.34
CA ALA A 312 17.46 -23.28 -28.89
C ALA A 312 18.67 -23.34 -29.84
N PRO A 313 18.75 -22.41 -30.80
CA PRO A 313 19.91 -22.35 -31.70
C PRO A 313 21.20 -22.05 -30.95
N LYS A 314 22.32 -22.64 -31.40
CA LYS A 314 23.69 -22.33 -30.99
C LYS A 314 24.42 -21.74 -32.19
N ASN A 315 25.32 -20.80 -31.92
CA ASN A 315 26.15 -20.17 -32.97
C ASN A 315 25.28 -19.63 -34.14
N ASN A 316 25.58 -20.06 -35.38
CA ASN A 316 24.91 -19.60 -36.60
C ASN A 316 23.63 -20.41 -36.95
N GLU A 317 23.07 -21.18 -36.02
CA GLU A 317 21.84 -21.92 -36.24
C GLU A 317 20.62 -20.97 -36.27
N ILE A 318 19.65 -21.24 -37.13
CA ILE A 318 18.51 -20.37 -37.38
C ILE A 318 17.44 -20.57 -36.29
N PRO A 319 17.09 -19.54 -35.53
CA PRO A 319 16.00 -19.61 -34.54
C PRO A 319 14.64 -19.73 -35.19
N ALA A 320 13.71 -20.39 -34.53
CA ALA A 320 12.33 -20.57 -34.98
C ALA A 320 11.64 -19.26 -35.41
N LYS A 321 11.93 -18.12 -34.76
CA LYS A 321 11.40 -16.80 -35.12
C LYS A 321 11.72 -16.34 -36.54
N LEU A 322 12.71 -16.93 -37.17
CA LEU A 322 13.14 -16.62 -38.56
C LEU A 322 12.64 -17.67 -39.57
N TYR A 323 11.81 -18.62 -39.15
CA TYR A 323 11.32 -19.72 -39.99
C TYR A 323 10.74 -19.22 -41.34
N PHE A 324 9.84 -18.28 -41.34
CA PHE A 324 9.23 -17.75 -42.55
C PHE A 324 10.20 -16.96 -43.43
N GLN A 325 11.28 -16.43 -42.88
CA GLN A 325 12.24 -15.65 -43.64
C GLN A 325 13.20 -16.52 -44.47
N ILE A 326 13.24 -17.82 -44.21
CA ILE A 326 14.10 -18.75 -44.92
C ILE A 326 13.34 -19.61 -45.92
N LEU A 327 11.98 -19.64 -45.88
CA LEU A 327 11.19 -20.33 -46.91
C LEU A 327 11.43 -19.68 -48.27
N GLY A 328 11.48 -20.53 -49.29
CA GLY A 328 11.78 -20.12 -50.68
C GLY A 328 13.27 -19.95 -50.99
N LYS A 329 14.16 -19.94 -49.98
CA LYS A 329 15.60 -19.89 -50.22
C LYS A 329 16.15 -21.25 -50.62
N LYS A 330 17.26 -21.26 -51.39
CA LYS A 330 17.98 -22.48 -51.76
C LYS A 330 18.91 -22.96 -50.65
N ALA A 331 18.95 -24.26 -50.40
CA ALA A 331 19.88 -24.87 -49.48
C ALA A 331 21.31 -24.70 -50.01
N LYS A 332 22.20 -24.17 -49.18
CA LYS A 332 23.61 -23.92 -49.54
C LYS A 332 24.49 -25.19 -49.60
N LYS A 333 24.01 -26.28 -49.00
CA LYS A 333 24.67 -27.59 -48.90
C LYS A 333 23.67 -28.70 -48.61
N ASN A 334 24.08 -29.96 -48.72
CA ASN A 334 23.28 -31.09 -48.27
C ASN A 334 23.00 -31.04 -46.78
N ILE A 335 21.76 -31.29 -46.38
CA ILE A 335 21.32 -31.25 -44.97
C ILE A 335 20.58 -32.57 -44.69
N ALA A 336 21.11 -33.36 -43.79
CA ALA A 336 20.42 -34.59 -43.34
C ALA A 336 19.17 -34.26 -42.51
N ILE A 337 18.24 -35.23 -42.46
CA ILE A 337 17.05 -35.15 -41.63
C ILE A 337 17.44 -34.90 -40.14
N ASN A 338 16.59 -34.15 -39.43
CA ASN A 338 16.74 -33.77 -38.02
C ASN A 338 18.02 -32.95 -37.73
N ARG A 339 18.50 -32.20 -38.68
CA ARG A 339 19.60 -31.25 -38.49
C ARG A 339 19.10 -29.83 -38.43
N LYS A 340 19.70 -29.05 -37.55
CA LYS A 340 19.42 -27.61 -37.44
C LYS A 340 19.96 -26.88 -38.68
N ILE A 341 19.18 -25.95 -39.19
CA ILE A 341 19.57 -25.09 -40.33
C ILE A 341 20.52 -23.99 -39.82
N LYS A 342 21.56 -23.74 -40.66
CA LYS A 342 22.56 -22.68 -40.38
C LYS A 342 22.57 -21.63 -41.47
#